data_1262ec1611e11a2586d9105c3b2eb0ae
#
_entry.id   1262ec1611e11a2586d9105c3b2eb0ae
#
_cell.length_a   1.000
_cell.length_b   1.000
_cell.length_c   1.000
_cell.angle_alpha   90.00
_cell.angle_beta   90.00
_cell.angle_gamma   90.00
#
_symmetry.space_group_name_H-M   'P 1'
#
loop_
_entity.id
_entity.type
_entity.pdbx_description
1 polymer ?
#
loop_
_entity_poly.entity_id
_entity_poly.type
_entity_poly.pdbx_seq_one_letter_code
_entity_poly.pdbx_strand_id
1 'polypeptide(L)'
;MNDHLTIRECTTLNELAECVQLQREVFALPETELSPVRHLIVTKNAGGFVIGAFEGERLTGFVLSVPAFLRGERAFYSHMTAVRPEYQSHGVGARLKW
;
A
#
# COMPACT_ATOMS: atom_id res chain seq x y z
N MET A 1 -1.24 -0.91 21.09
CA MET A 1 0.11 -0.35 20.92
C MET A 1 0.65 -0.67 19.55
N ASN A 2 1.24 0.32 18.90
CA ASN A 2 1.74 0.13 17.54
C ASN A 2 3.26 0.07 17.48
N ASP A 3 3.90 -0.15 18.64
CA ASP A 3 5.36 -0.07 18.75
C ASP A 3 6.08 -1.15 17.97
N HIS A 4 5.40 -2.25 17.68
CA HIS A 4 6.00 -3.37 16.96
C HIS A 4 5.61 -3.40 15.47
N LEU A 5 4.93 -2.37 14.98
CA LEU A 5 4.65 -2.26 13.56
C LEU A 5 5.86 -1.74 12.82
N THR A 6 6.17 -2.37 11.71
CA THR A 6 7.28 -1.96 10.85
C THR A 6 6.72 -1.35 9.57
N ILE A 7 7.19 -0.17 9.23
CA ILE A 7 6.82 0.49 7.98
C ILE A 7 7.99 0.31 7.02
N ARG A 8 7.74 -0.39 5.91
CA ARG A 8 8.80 -0.63 4.93
C ARG A 8 8.21 -0.91 3.56
N GLU A 9 9.07 -0.87 2.55
CA GLU A 9 8.66 -1.16 1.20
C GLU A 9 8.27 -2.63 1.04
N CYS A 10 7.23 -2.90 0.25
CA CYS A 10 6.87 -4.26 -0.11
C CYS A 10 7.77 -4.69 -1.25
N THR A 11 8.55 -5.76 -1.03
CA THR A 11 9.60 -6.16 -1.97
C THR A 11 9.39 -7.52 -2.60
N THR A 12 8.63 -8.41 -1.97
CA THR A 12 8.44 -9.77 -2.49
C THR A 12 7.10 -9.92 -3.18
N LEU A 13 7.00 -10.90 -4.07
CA LEU A 13 5.74 -11.21 -4.74
C LEU A 13 4.65 -11.58 -3.74
N ASN A 14 5.02 -12.28 -2.66
CA ASN A 14 4.06 -12.63 -1.63
C ASN A 14 3.49 -11.39 -0.95
N GLU A 15 4.35 -10.41 -0.67
CA GLU A 15 3.89 -9.16 -0.05
C GLU A 15 2.98 -8.38 -0.98
N LEU A 16 3.31 -8.33 -2.26
CA LEU A 16 2.46 -7.66 -3.25
C LEU A 16 1.12 -8.39 -3.40
N ALA A 17 1.14 -9.71 -3.36
CA ALA A 17 -0.10 -10.51 -3.41
C ALA A 17 -0.98 -10.23 -2.19
N GLU A 18 -0.37 -10.03 -1.02
CA GLU A 18 -1.11 -9.63 0.18
C GLU A 18 -1.76 -8.25 0.03
N CYS A 19 -1.08 -7.33 -0.67
CA CYS A 19 -1.68 -6.03 -0.96
C CYS A 19 -2.95 -6.19 -1.81
N VAL A 20 -2.94 -7.10 -2.78
CA VAL A 20 -4.13 -7.36 -3.58
C VAL A 20 -5.25 -7.94 -2.72
N GLN A 21 -4.89 -8.90 -1.85
CA GLN A 21 -5.88 -9.49 -0.95
C GLN A 21 -6.47 -8.44 0.00
N LEU A 22 -5.64 -7.52 0.47
CA LEU A 22 -6.11 -6.45 1.32
C LEU A 22 -7.13 -5.56 0.61
N GLN A 23 -6.95 -5.31 -0.68
CA GLN A 23 -7.91 -4.55 -1.45
C GLN A 23 -9.29 -5.22 -1.44
N ARG A 24 -9.32 -6.56 -1.57
CA ARG A 24 -10.57 -7.30 -1.53
C ARG A 24 -11.25 -7.17 -0.17
N GLU A 25 -10.47 -7.28 0.91
CA GLU A 25 -11.02 -7.29 2.27
C GLU A 25 -11.47 -5.90 2.72
N VAL A 26 -10.72 -4.87 2.39
CA VAL A 26 -10.99 -3.52 2.88
C VAL A 26 -12.01 -2.79 2.03
N PHE A 27 -11.91 -2.91 0.71
CA PHE A 27 -12.77 -2.16 -0.20
C PHE A 27 -13.91 -2.99 -0.78
N ALA A 28 -13.87 -4.31 -0.61
CA ALA A 28 -14.86 -5.22 -1.20
C ALA A 28 -15.03 -4.99 -2.71
N LEU A 29 -13.92 -4.70 -3.40
CA LEU A 29 -13.95 -4.42 -4.83
C LEU A 29 -14.13 -5.69 -5.64
N PRO A 30 -14.84 -5.61 -6.78
CA PRO A 30 -14.86 -6.73 -7.72
C PRO A 30 -13.47 -6.92 -8.34
N GLU A 31 -13.20 -8.13 -8.81
CA GLU A 31 -11.90 -8.48 -9.38
C GLU A 31 -11.46 -7.53 -10.48
N THR A 32 -12.40 -7.01 -11.26
CA THR A 32 -12.08 -6.11 -12.37
C THR A 32 -11.59 -4.74 -11.92
N GLU A 33 -11.78 -4.37 -10.64
CA GLU A 33 -11.38 -3.07 -10.13
C GLU A 33 -10.18 -3.14 -9.19
N LEU A 34 -9.63 -4.32 -8.98
CA LEU A 34 -8.43 -4.47 -8.15
C LEU A 34 -7.19 -4.02 -8.91
N SER A 35 -6.24 -3.46 -8.17
CA SER A 35 -4.89 -3.23 -8.72
C SER A 35 -4.11 -4.52 -8.55
N PRO A 36 -3.85 -5.27 -9.62
CA PRO A 36 -3.21 -6.58 -9.52
C PRO A 36 -1.70 -6.46 -9.26
N VAL A 37 -1.08 -7.58 -8.92
CA VAL A 37 0.36 -7.61 -8.63
C VAL A 37 1.16 -6.98 -9.77
N ARG A 38 0.81 -7.26 -11.02
CA ARG A 38 1.51 -6.66 -12.17
C ARG A 38 1.47 -5.15 -12.14
N HIS A 39 0.34 -4.56 -11.79
CA HIS A 39 0.21 -3.11 -11.69
C HIS A 39 1.13 -2.56 -10.60
N LEU A 40 1.21 -3.24 -9.47
CA LEU A 40 2.08 -2.82 -8.38
C LEU A 40 3.55 -2.87 -8.80
N ILE A 41 3.94 -3.92 -9.53
CA ILE A 41 5.31 -4.05 -10.02
C ILE A 41 5.64 -2.93 -11.02
N VAL A 42 4.74 -2.68 -11.96
CA VAL A 42 4.94 -1.63 -12.96
C VAL A 42 5.08 -0.27 -12.27
N THR A 43 4.25 0.00 -11.27
CA THR A 43 4.32 1.26 -10.52
C THR A 43 5.68 1.43 -9.86
N LYS A 44 6.19 0.37 -9.21
CA LYS A 44 7.51 0.42 -8.58
C LYS A 44 8.61 0.70 -9.62
N ASN A 45 8.53 0.03 -10.76
CA ASN A 45 9.54 0.20 -11.82
C ASN A 45 9.48 1.57 -12.47
N ALA A 46 8.32 2.22 -12.42
CA ALA A 46 8.12 3.54 -13.00
C ALA A 46 8.49 4.68 -12.04
N GLY A 47 9.04 4.35 -10.87
CA GLY A 47 9.45 5.35 -9.89
C GLY A 47 8.47 5.60 -8.78
N GLY A 48 7.37 4.86 -8.72
CA GLY A 48 6.46 4.89 -7.60
C GLY A 48 6.90 3.93 -6.51
N PHE A 49 6.04 3.75 -5.50
CA PHE A 49 6.39 2.82 -4.43
C PHE A 49 5.14 2.21 -3.81
N VAL A 50 5.35 1.04 -3.19
CA VAL A 50 4.35 0.34 -2.41
C VAL A 50 4.95 0.17 -1.02
N ILE A 51 4.41 0.91 -0.05
CA ILE A 51 4.89 0.89 1.33
C ILE A 51 3.87 0.12 2.16
N GLY A 52 4.36 -0.81 2.96
CA GLY A 52 3.49 -1.61 3.82
C GLY A 52 3.76 -1.39 5.28
N ALA A 53 2.75 -1.63 6.09
CA ALA A 53 2.85 -1.70 7.54
C ALA A 53 2.71 -3.15 7.94
N PHE A 54 3.69 -3.65 8.68
CA PHE A 54 3.76 -5.07 9.04
C PHE A 54 3.78 -5.25 10.54
N GLU A 55 3.03 -6.23 11.01
CA GLU A 55 3.16 -6.75 12.36
C GLU A 55 3.83 -8.11 12.21
N GLY A 56 5.12 -8.17 12.51
CA GLY A 56 5.91 -9.33 12.15
C GLY A 56 5.94 -9.48 10.63
N GLU A 57 5.46 -10.60 10.13
CA GLU A 57 5.40 -10.84 8.70
C GLU A 57 4.01 -10.57 8.11
N ARG A 58 3.06 -10.18 8.96
CA ARG A 58 1.68 -9.94 8.52
C ARG A 58 1.49 -8.51 8.04
N LEU A 59 1.02 -8.35 6.82
CA LEU A 59 0.70 -7.05 6.27
C LEU A 59 -0.60 -6.55 6.89
N THR A 60 -0.55 -5.39 7.55
CA THR A 60 -1.72 -4.79 8.18
C THR A 60 -2.29 -3.64 7.38
N GLY A 61 -1.49 -3.05 6.50
CA GLY A 61 -1.93 -1.98 5.63
C GLY A 61 -0.88 -1.66 4.60
N PHE A 62 -1.24 -0.90 3.58
CA PHE A 62 -0.28 -0.46 2.57
C PHE A 62 -0.74 0.84 1.91
N VAL A 63 0.21 1.52 1.28
CA VAL A 63 -0.07 2.64 0.40
C VAL A 63 0.62 2.40 -0.94
N LEU A 64 -0.12 2.67 -2.02
CA LEU A 64 0.40 2.63 -3.38
C LEU A 64 0.52 4.07 -3.86
N SER A 65 1.73 4.50 -4.16
CA SER A 65 2.01 5.85 -4.64
C SER A 65 2.58 5.80 -6.03
N VAL A 66 2.07 6.65 -6.90
CA VAL A 66 2.51 6.72 -8.29
C VAL A 66 3.21 8.05 -8.54
N PRO A 67 4.24 8.09 -9.40
CA PRO A 67 4.88 9.36 -9.73
C PRO A 67 3.92 10.22 -10.56
N ALA A 68 4.00 11.52 -10.34
CA ALA A 68 3.16 12.49 -11.03
C ALA A 68 3.91 13.78 -11.25
N PHE A 69 3.37 14.65 -12.09
CA PHE A 69 3.88 15.99 -12.26
C PHE A 69 2.77 16.98 -11.94
N LEU A 70 3.08 17.90 -11.03
CA LEU A 70 2.17 18.98 -10.69
C LEU A 70 2.87 20.29 -10.99
N ARG A 71 2.28 21.08 -11.90
CA ARG A 71 2.84 22.38 -12.30
C ARG A 71 4.32 22.28 -12.72
N GLY A 72 4.66 21.18 -13.42
CA GLY A 72 6.02 20.96 -13.91
C GLY A 72 6.98 20.37 -12.90
N GLU A 73 6.54 20.12 -11.68
CA GLU A 73 7.39 19.53 -10.64
C GLU A 73 7.05 18.09 -10.39
N ARG A 74 8.05 17.29 -10.05
CA ARG A 74 7.84 15.88 -9.70
C ARG A 74 7.17 15.80 -8.34
N ALA A 75 6.16 14.93 -8.26
CA ALA A 75 5.41 14.69 -7.04
C ALA A 75 4.98 13.23 -6.99
N PHE A 76 4.44 12.82 -5.85
CA PHE A 76 3.84 11.49 -5.72
C PHE A 76 2.37 11.64 -5.42
N TYR A 77 1.57 10.86 -6.13
CA TYR A 77 0.14 10.79 -5.91
C TYR A 77 -0.16 9.52 -5.15
N SER A 78 -0.77 9.66 -3.97
CA SER A 78 -1.20 8.49 -3.20
C SER A 78 -2.46 7.94 -3.87
N HIS A 79 -2.28 6.90 -4.66
CA HIS A 79 -3.36 6.31 -5.44
C HIS A 79 -4.31 5.50 -4.57
N MET A 80 -3.79 4.77 -3.59
CA MET A 80 -4.59 3.88 -2.77
C MET A 80 -3.93 3.69 -1.42
N THR A 81 -4.73 3.75 -0.36
CA THR A 81 -4.28 3.42 0.99
C THR A 81 -5.32 2.48 1.58
N ALA A 82 -4.89 1.32 2.04
CA ALA A 82 -5.78 0.33 2.64
C ALA A 82 -5.18 -0.13 3.96
N VAL A 83 -6.02 -0.21 4.99
CA VAL A 83 -5.62 -0.68 6.32
C VAL A 83 -6.68 -1.67 6.80
N ARG A 84 -6.24 -2.81 7.33
CA ARG A 84 -7.18 -3.79 7.87
C ARG A 84 -8.04 -3.15 8.97
N PRO A 85 -9.34 -3.49 9.04
CA PRO A 85 -10.24 -2.84 10.00
C PRO A 85 -9.74 -2.84 11.46
N GLU A 86 -9.11 -3.93 11.88
CA GLU A 86 -8.62 -4.04 13.25
C GLU A 86 -7.45 -3.11 13.56
N TYR A 87 -6.85 -2.48 12.54
CA TYR A 87 -5.74 -1.57 12.71
C TYR A 87 -6.07 -0.12 12.36
N GLN A 88 -7.28 0.16 11.87
CA GLN A 88 -7.63 1.49 11.39
C GLN A 88 -7.61 2.55 12.50
N SER A 89 -7.91 2.16 13.72
CA SER A 89 -7.90 3.08 14.85
C SER A 89 -6.51 3.30 15.45
N HIS A 90 -5.48 2.67 14.89
CA HIS A 90 -4.12 2.70 15.44
C HIS A 90 -3.20 3.67 14.70
N GLY A 91 -3.73 4.53 13.83
CA GLY A 91 -2.93 5.50 13.12
C GLY A 91 -2.05 4.93 12.02
N VAL A 92 -2.29 3.69 11.59
CA VAL A 92 -1.46 3.03 10.57
C VAL A 92 -1.53 3.79 9.24
N GLY A 93 -2.71 4.23 8.84
CA GLY A 93 -2.87 4.98 7.60
C GLY A 93 -2.03 6.25 7.58
N ALA A 94 -1.97 6.97 8.69
CA ALA A 94 -1.17 8.18 8.79
C ALA A 94 0.32 7.86 8.73
N ARG A 95 0.77 6.80 9.41
CA ARG A 95 2.16 6.36 9.38
C ARG A 95 2.62 5.98 7.98
N LEU A 96 1.74 5.37 7.19
CA LEU A 96 2.06 4.94 5.83
C LEU A 96 2.30 6.12 4.89
N LYS A 97 1.77 7.29 5.19
CA LYS A 97 1.91 8.47 4.33
C LYS A 97 3.15 9.30 4.67
N TRP A 98 3.84 8.96 5.72
CA TRP A 98 5.06 9.65 6.18
C TRP A 98 6.21 8.66 6.34
#